data_7e08c357334e9f5f28120031b1afa823
#
_entry.id   7e08c357334e9f5f28120031b1afa823
#
_cell.length_a   1.000
_cell.length_b   1.000
_cell.length_c   1.000
_cell.angle_alpha   90.00
_cell.angle_beta   90.00
_cell.angle_gamma   90.00
#
_symmetry.space_group_name_H-M   'P 1'
#
loop_
_entity.id
_entity.type
_entity.pdbx_description
1 polymer ?
#
loop_
_entity_poly.entity_id
_entity_poly.type
_entity_poly.pdbx_seq_one_letter_code
_entity_poly.pdbx_strand_id
1 'polypeptide(L)'
;HDPLLIPGNEQIDNMDANVKKYDSTGMFHWCPAKDIEKVILTRSEAAMTVLSGHVVVCIFGDVKSALIGLRNLVMPLRASNFHYHELKHIVFVGSLEYLRREWETLHNFPKVSILPGTPLSRADLRAVNINLCDMCVILSANQNNIDDASLQDKECILASLNIKSMQFDDSIGVLQANSQGKDCPIILLCSAYRGQDLAGRISLTQ
;
A
#
# COMPACT_ATOMS: atom_id res chain seq x y z
N HIS A 1 -28.19 42.28 -6.54
CA HIS A 1 -27.13 41.46 -7.16
C HIS A 1 -26.59 40.52 -6.08
N ASP A 2 -27.20 39.37 -5.96
CA ASP A 2 -26.71 38.33 -5.07
C ASP A 2 -25.53 37.62 -5.74
N PRO A 3 -24.40 37.39 -5.02
CA PRO A 3 -23.31 36.61 -5.54
C PRO A 3 -23.77 35.15 -5.58
N LEU A 4 -23.62 34.53 -6.73
CA LEU A 4 -23.79 33.12 -6.96
C LEU A 4 -22.91 32.33 -5.99
N LEU A 5 -23.55 31.72 -5.00
CA LEU A 5 -22.97 30.68 -4.17
C LEU A 5 -22.65 29.49 -5.05
N ILE A 6 -21.37 29.29 -5.30
CA ILE A 6 -20.86 28.03 -5.84
C ILE A 6 -21.18 26.97 -4.77
N PRO A 7 -21.90 25.90 -5.08
CA PRO A 7 -22.10 24.83 -4.12
C PRO A 7 -20.74 24.20 -3.82
N GLY A 8 -20.20 24.56 -2.67
CA GLY A 8 -18.96 24.00 -2.17
C GLY A 8 -19.11 22.52 -1.79
N ASN A 9 -18.00 21.88 -1.62
CA ASN A 9 -17.79 20.48 -1.26
C ASN A 9 -18.63 19.92 -0.08
N GLU A 10 -19.40 20.75 0.61
CA GLU A 10 -20.21 20.34 1.76
C GLU A 10 -21.35 19.38 1.41
N GLN A 11 -21.85 19.41 0.16
CA GLN A 11 -22.87 18.44 -0.26
C GLN A 11 -22.32 17.05 -0.55
N ILE A 12 -21.05 16.92 -0.87
CA ILE A 12 -20.39 15.64 -1.07
C ILE A 12 -20.15 14.94 0.27
N ASP A 13 -19.74 15.69 1.28
CA ASP A 13 -19.51 15.17 2.64
C ASP A 13 -20.81 14.73 3.32
N ASN A 14 -21.94 15.37 3.03
CA ASN A 14 -23.24 14.98 3.58
C ASN A 14 -23.87 13.76 2.91
N MET A 15 -23.50 13.43 1.67
CA MET A 15 -23.91 12.16 1.06
C MET A 15 -23.11 10.98 1.62
N ASP A 16 -21.88 11.19 2.04
CA ASP A 16 -21.05 10.18 2.71
C ASP A 16 -21.51 9.87 4.15
N ALA A 17 -22.23 10.77 4.80
CA ALA A 17 -22.68 10.59 6.18
C ALA A 17 -23.67 9.41 6.34
N ASN A 18 -24.34 8.99 5.27
CA ASN A 18 -25.25 7.85 5.25
C ASN A 18 -24.63 6.57 4.70
N VAL A 19 -23.37 6.61 4.26
CA VAL A 19 -22.66 5.44 3.77
C VAL A 19 -22.07 4.67 4.95
N LYS A 20 -22.29 3.36 4.93
CA LYS A 20 -21.78 2.43 5.93
C LYS A 20 -20.25 2.52 5.97
N LYS A 21 -19.67 3.02 7.08
CA LYS A 21 -18.22 3.22 7.26
C LYS A 21 -17.49 1.98 7.77
N TYR A 22 -18.23 0.97 8.21
CA TYR A 22 -17.71 -0.28 8.74
C TYR A 22 -18.32 -1.46 7.99
N ASP A 23 -17.62 -2.58 7.97
CA ASP A 23 -18.14 -3.82 7.43
C ASP A 23 -19.32 -4.36 8.27
N SER A 24 -19.96 -5.43 7.83
CA SER A 24 -21.11 -6.02 8.50
C SER A 24 -20.81 -6.52 9.92
N THR A 25 -19.56 -6.83 10.22
CA THR A 25 -19.12 -7.27 11.55
C THR A 25 -18.80 -6.11 12.48
N GLY A 26 -18.64 -4.89 11.96
CA GLY A 26 -18.17 -3.73 12.70
C GLY A 26 -16.69 -3.77 13.09
N MET A 27 -15.93 -4.75 12.61
CA MET A 27 -14.53 -4.96 12.98
C MET A 27 -13.54 -4.18 12.13
N PHE A 28 -13.93 -3.79 10.92
CA PHE A 28 -13.05 -3.14 9.96
C PHE A 28 -13.67 -1.88 9.37
N HIS A 29 -12.84 -0.87 9.11
CA HIS A 29 -13.22 0.25 8.26
C HIS A 29 -13.54 -0.26 6.85
N TRP A 30 -14.59 0.27 6.27
CA TRP A 30 -15.16 -0.18 5.01
C TRP A 30 -15.57 1.01 4.15
N CYS A 31 -15.50 0.84 2.85
CA CYS A 31 -16.04 1.78 1.89
C CYS A 31 -16.78 1.03 0.78
N PRO A 32 -17.65 1.69 0.02
CA PRO A 32 -18.25 1.10 -1.16
C PRO A 32 -17.19 0.56 -2.12
N ALA A 33 -17.49 -0.56 -2.79
CA ALA A 33 -16.60 -1.17 -3.75
C ALA A 33 -16.14 -0.17 -4.81
N LYS A 34 -14.83 -0.06 -4.99
CA LYS A 34 -14.21 0.81 -5.98
C LYS A 34 -13.67 0.01 -7.14
N ASP A 35 -13.86 0.49 -8.35
CA ASP A 35 -13.16 -0.04 -9.50
C ASP A 35 -11.65 0.20 -9.33
N ILE A 36 -10.85 -0.78 -9.73
CA ILE A 36 -9.39 -0.68 -9.61
C ILE A 36 -8.83 0.54 -10.35
N GLU A 37 -9.44 0.94 -11.46
CA GLU A 37 -9.03 2.09 -12.27
C GLU A 37 -9.06 3.40 -11.48
N LYS A 38 -9.90 3.50 -10.45
CA LYS A 38 -9.99 4.70 -9.60
C LYS A 38 -8.88 4.81 -8.57
N VAL A 39 -8.18 3.73 -8.30
CA VAL A 39 -7.10 3.67 -7.31
C VAL A 39 -5.71 3.52 -7.93
N ILE A 40 -5.65 3.31 -9.25
CA ILE A 40 -4.39 3.27 -9.99
C ILE A 40 -3.82 4.68 -10.10
N LEU A 41 -2.54 4.82 -9.75
CA LEU A 41 -1.78 6.05 -9.87
C LEU A 41 -0.71 5.91 -10.96
N THR A 42 -0.53 6.96 -11.73
CA THR A 42 0.70 7.15 -12.51
C THR A 42 1.82 7.62 -11.58
N ARG A 43 3.07 7.56 -12.04
CA ARG A 43 4.21 8.12 -11.28
C ARG A 43 4.00 9.60 -10.94
N SER A 44 3.48 10.37 -11.89
CA SER A 44 3.22 11.80 -11.69
C SER A 44 2.13 12.04 -10.64
N GLU A 45 1.05 11.28 -10.70
CA GLU A 45 -0.04 11.37 -9.73
C GLU A 45 0.42 10.95 -8.32
N ALA A 46 1.20 9.88 -8.22
CA ALA A 46 1.77 9.44 -6.94
C ALA A 46 2.69 10.51 -6.35
N ALA A 47 3.56 11.11 -7.16
CA ALA A 47 4.44 12.19 -6.72
C ALA A 47 3.66 13.43 -6.26
N MET A 48 2.56 13.79 -6.93
CA MET A 48 1.71 14.91 -6.55
C MET A 48 0.86 14.66 -5.29
N THR A 49 0.59 13.40 -4.98
CA THR A 49 -0.20 13.02 -3.79
C THR A 49 0.56 13.29 -2.48
N VAL A 50 1.87 13.48 -2.54
CA VAL A 50 2.75 13.74 -1.37
C VAL A 50 2.55 12.72 -0.26
N LEU A 51 2.78 11.45 -0.57
CA LEU A 51 2.66 10.36 0.39
C LEU A 51 3.72 10.47 1.48
N SER A 52 3.28 10.41 2.74
CA SER A 52 4.14 10.44 3.93
C SER A 52 3.46 9.71 5.08
N GLY A 53 4.22 9.02 5.91
CA GLY A 53 3.68 8.23 7.01
C GLY A 53 2.81 7.06 6.55
N HIS A 54 2.96 6.62 5.32
CA HIS A 54 2.15 5.59 4.66
C HIS A 54 2.82 4.22 4.73
N VAL A 55 2.12 3.21 4.27
CA VAL A 55 2.62 1.84 4.11
C VAL A 55 2.82 1.55 2.63
N VAL A 56 4.01 1.13 2.25
CA VAL A 56 4.31 0.67 0.89
C VAL A 56 4.37 -0.85 0.90
N VAL A 57 3.59 -1.48 0.03
CA VAL A 57 3.57 -2.93 -0.15
C VAL A 57 4.10 -3.25 -1.54
N CYS A 58 5.33 -3.73 -1.57
CA CYS A 58 6.00 -4.18 -2.79
C CYS A 58 5.64 -5.63 -3.06
N ILE A 59 5.18 -5.92 -4.27
CA ILE A 59 4.72 -7.26 -4.62
C ILE A 59 5.38 -7.75 -5.89
N PHE A 60 5.89 -8.96 -5.84
CA PHE A 60 6.31 -9.72 -7.01
C PHE A 60 5.29 -10.80 -7.31
N GLY A 61 4.67 -10.69 -8.45
CA GLY A 61 3.67 -11.64 -8.93
C GLY A 61 3.34 -11.38 -10.38
N ASP A 62 2.84 -12.39 -11.07
CA ASP A 62 2.39 -12.30 -12.45
C ASP A 62 0.97 -12.90 -12.61
N VAL A 63 0.51 -12.97 -13.84
CA VAL A 63 -0.81 -13.53 -14.18
C VAL A 63 -0.98 -14.99 -13.75
N LYS A 64 0.10 -15.74 -13.62
CA LYS A 64 0.11 -17.17 -13.25
C LYS A 64 0.34 -17.42 -11.77
N SER A 65 0.77 -16.42 -11.02
CA SER A 65 1.06 -16.55 -9.59
C SER A 65 -0.21 -16.85 -8.81
N ALA A 66 -0.11 -17.74 -7.82
CA ALA A 66 -1.20 -17.94 -6.87
C ALA A 66 -1.43 -16.68 -6.02
N LEU A 67 -2.67 -16.41 -5.67
CA LEU A 67 -3.01 -15.29 -4.79
C LEU A 67 -2.46 -15.56 -3.39
N ILE A 68 -1.75 -14.58 -2.83
CA ILE A 68 -1.20 -14.68 -1.47
C ILE A 68 -2.16 -14.20 -0.39
N GLY A 69 -3.29 -13.59 -0.78
CA GLY A 69 -4.29 -13.08 0.15
C GLY A 69 -3.87 -11.75 0.79
N LEU A 70 -3.69 -10.71 0.00
CA LEU A 70 -3.34 -9.37 0.48
C LEU A 70 -4.37 -8.79 1.46
N ARG A 71 -5.59 -9.29 1.43
CA ARG A 71 -6.61 -8.98 2.42
C ARG A 71 -6.11 -9.19 3.85
N ASN A 72 -5.38 -10.27 4.11
CA ASN A 72 -4.87 -10.59 5.44
C ASN A 72 -3.81 -9.58 5.93
N LEU A 73 -3.12 -8.93 5.01
CA LEU A 73 -2.21 -7.82 5.33
C LEU A 73 -2.98 -6.53 5.62
N VAL A 74 -4.01 -6.25 4.84
CA VAL A 74 -4.76 -4.98 4.92
C VAL A 74 -5.70 -4.95 6.12
N MET A 75 -6.33 -6.05 6.46
CA MET A 75 -7.33 -6.12 7.55
C MET A 75 -6.84 -5.54 8.88
N PRO A 76 -5.66 -5.91 9.41
CA PRO A 76 -5.17 -5.33 10.66
C PRO A 76 -4.96 -3.82 10.59
N LEU A 77 -4.58 -3.31 9.43
CA LEU A 77 -4.37 -1.88 9.19
C LEU A 77 -5.67 -1.10 8.98
N ARG A 78 -6.79 -1.78 8.98
CA ARG A 78 -8.13 -1.22 8.81
C ARG A 78 -9.06 -1.59 9.96
N ALA A 79 -8.51 -2.00 11.08
CA ALA A 79 -9.28 -2.34 12.28
C ALA A 79 -10.10 -1.15 12.79
N SER A 80 -11.34 -1.41 13.21
CA SER A 80 -12.30 -0.37 13.60
C SER A 80 -11.94 0.38 14.89
N ASN A 81 -10.99 -0.13 15.66
CA ASN A 81 -10.48 0.56 16.86
C ASN A 81 -9.61 1.79 16.53
N PHE A 82 -9.10 1.90 15.30
CA PHE A 82 -8.45 3.12 14.83
C PHE A 82 -9.50 4.16 14.42
N HIS A 83 -9.22 5.43 14.66
CA HIS A 83 -10.00 6.50 14.04
C HIS A 83 -9.68 6.57 12.54
N TYR A 84 -10.64 6.96 11.73
CA TYR A 84 -10.46 7.01 10.27
C TYR A 84 -9.28 7.87 9.84
N HIS A 85 -9.06 9.01 10.50
CA HIS A 85 -7.94 9.91 10.19
C HIS A 85 -6.57 9.37 10.63
N GLU A 86 -6.52 8.36 11.49
CA GLU A 86 -5.29 7.67 11.90
C GLU A 86 -4.89 6.57 10.92
N LEU A 87 -5.80 6.16 10.03
CA LEU A 87 -5.51 5.12 9.06
C LEU A 87 -4.39 5.58 8.11
N LYS A 88 -3.35 4.76 8.04
CA LYS A 88 -2.24 4.98 7.12
C LYS A 88 -2.66 4.62 5.70
N HIS A 89 -2.31 5.45 4.73
CA HIS A 89 -2.50 5.13 3.33
C HIS A 89 -1.67 3.89 2.98
N ILE A 90 -2.23 2.96 2.22
CA ILE A 90 -1.55 1.75 1.74
C ILE A 90 -1.37 1.88 0.23
N VAL A 91 -0.14 1.78 -0.23
CA VAL A 91 0.20 1.82 -1.66
C VAL A 91 0.83 0.49 -2.05
N PHE A 92 0.22 -0.19 -3.01
CA PHE A 92 0.77 -1.39 -3.62
C PHE A 92 1.63 -1.02 -4.83
N VAL A 93 2.83 -1.55 -4.90
CA VAL A 93 3.73 -1.43 -6.05
C VAL A 93 3.95 -2.82 -6.62
N GLY A 94 3.50 -3.06 -7.83
CA GLY A 94 3.63 -4.36 -8.46
C GLY A 94 2.90 -4.46 -9.80
N SER A 95 2.82 -5.68 -10.32
CA SER A 95 2.11 -5.96 -11.57
C SER A 95 0.62 -5.71 -11.43
N LEU A 96 0.07 -4.90 -12.34
CA LEU A 96 -1.36 -4.62 -12.37
C LEU A 96 -2.19 -5.89 -12.62
N GLU A 97 -1.71 -6.80 -13.43
CA GLU A 97 -2.41 -8.06 -13.73
C GLU A 97 -2.58 -8.93 -12.47
N TYR A 98 -1.53 -9.00 -11.65
CA TYR A 98 -1.60 -9.69 -10.37
C TYR A 98 -2.54 -8.96 -9.39
N LEU A 99 -2.38 -7.66 -9.24
CA LEU A 99 -3.16 -6.84 -8.31
C LEU A 99 -4.64 -6.77 -8.69
N ARG A 100 -4.98 -6.85 -9.97
CA ARG A 100 -6.38 -6.97 -10.42
C ARG A 100 -7.07 -8.21 -9.85
N ARG A 101 -6.36 -9.30 -9.78
CA ARG A 101 -6.90 -10.55 -9.21
C ARG A 101 -7.06 -10.47 -7.69
N GLU A 102 -6.13 -9.82 -7.00
CA GLU A 102 -6.24 -9.56 -5.55
C GLU A 102 -7.31 -8.51 -5.22
N TRP A 103 -7.61 -7.61 -6.15
CA TRP A 103 -8.51 -6.48 -5.93
C TRP A 103 -9.93 -6.90 -5.55
N GLU A 104 -10.38 -8.04 -5.97
CA GLU A 104 -11.68 -8.61 -5.62
C GLU A 104 -11.92 -8.68 -4.10
N THR A 105 -10.86 -8.83 -3.33
CA THR A 105 -10.91 -8.89 -1.86
C THR A 105 -10.49 -7.60 -1.17
N LEU A 106 -10.00 -6.62 -1.92
CA LEU A 106 -9.44 -5.37 -1.40
C LEU A 106 -10.34 -4.15 -1.65
N HIS A 107 -11.27 -4.24 -2.58
CA HIS A 107 -12.02 -3.10 -3.12
C HIS A 107 -12.91 -2.36 -2.11
N ASN A 108 -13.16 -2.93 -0.96
CA ASN A 108 -13.95 -2.33 0.12
C ASN A 108 -13.12 -1.67 1.22
N PHE A 109 -11.80 -1.72 1.15
CA PHE A 109 -10.96 -1.05 2.12
C PHE A 109 -10.64 0.39 1.70
N PRO A 110 -10.82 1.38 2.60
CA PRO A 110 -10.50 2.77 2.30
C PRO A 110 -8.99 3.02 2.27
N LYS A 111 -8.58 4.13 1.68
CA LYS A 111 -7.19 4.62 1.63
C LYS A 111 -6.19 3.60 1.07
N VAL A 112 -6.54 2.98 -0.03
CA VAL A 112 -5.69 2.05 -0.78
C VAL A 112 -5.46 2.58 -2.18
N SER A 113 -4.22 2.56 -2.65
CA SER A 113 -3.83 2.94 -4.01
C SER A 113 -2.87 1.91 -4.61
N ILE A 114 -2.77 1.92 -5.92
CA ILE A 114 -1.90 1.02 -6.68
C ILE A 114 -1.03 1.87 -7.61
N LEU A 115 0.28 1.66 -7.54
CA LEU A 115 1.22 2.09 -8.57
C LEU A 115 1.64 0.87 -9.39
N PRO A 116 1.12 0.68 -10.61
CA PRO A 116 1.57 -0.39 -11.48
C PRO A 116 3.04 -0.19 -11.83
N GLY A 117 3.85 -1.19 -11.56
CA GLY A 117 5.28 -1.12 -11.77
C GLY A 117 6.01 -2.29 -11.16
N THR A 118 7.27 -2.10 -10.83
CA THR A 118 8.10 -3.11 -10.20
C THR A 118 8.85 -2.54 -9.00
N PRO A 119 8.94 -3.30 -7.90
CA PRO A 119 9.76 -2.90 -6.75
C PRO A 119 11.27 -2.82 -7.03
N LEU A 120 11.71 -3.28 -8.20
CA LEU A 120 13.09 -3.14 -8.67
C LEU A 120 13.37 -1.79 -9.37
N SER A 121 12.32 -1.04 -9.71
CA SER A 121 12.44 0.27 -10.35
C SER A 121 12.59 1.37 -9.30
N ARG A 122 13.74 2.02 -9.29
CA ARG A 122 13.96 3.19 -8.40
C ARG A 122 13.00 4.34 -8.69
N ALA A 123 12.61 4.51 -9.95
CA ALA A 123 11.65 5.53 -10.35
C ALA A 123 10.27 5.28 -9.73
N ASP A 124 9.81 4.04 -9.69
CA ASP A 124 8.56 3.66 -9.05
C ASP A 124 8.63 3.84 -7.52
N LEU A 125 9.73 3.44 -6.91
CA LEU A 125 9.94 3.60 -5.47
C LEU A 125 10.02 5.08 -5.05
N ARG A 126 10.64 5.93 -5.86
CA ARG A 126 10.65 7.38 -5.62
C ARG A 126 9.29 8.00 -5.79
N ALA A 127 8.51 7.56 -6.77
CA ALA A 127 7.17 8.07 -7.01
C ALA A 127 6.25 7.86 -5.81
N VAL A 128 6.40 6.76 -5.08
CA VAL A 128 5.63 6.48 -3.86
C VAL A 128 6.27 6.99 -2.58
N ASN A 129 7.32 7.78 -2.67
CA ASN A 129 8.05 8.33 -1.52
C ASN A 129 8.46 7.24 -0.52
N ILE A 130 9.18 6.23 -0.99
CA ILE A 130 9.62 5.10 -0.15
C ILE A 130 10.41 5.55 1.07
N ASN A 131 11.13 6.66 0.98
CA ASN A 131 11.92 7.26 2.06
C ASN A 131 11.05 7.88 3.17
N LEU A 132 9.80 8.20 2.90
CA LEU A 132 8.88 8.84 3.83
C LEU A 132 7.82 7.87 4.37
N CYS A 133 7.85 6.60 3.97
CA CYS A 133 6.90 5.62 4.47
C CYS A 133 7.25 5.20 5.91
N ASP A 134 6.24 4.84 6.66
CA ASP A 134 6.41 4.29 8.01
C ASP A 134 6.77 2.81 7.98
N MET A 135 6.35 2.11 6.95
CA MET A 135 6.61 0.68 6.79
C MET A 135 6.67 0.32 5.31
N CYS A 136 7.63 -0.52 4.96
CA CYS A 136 7.74 -1.14 3.64
C CYS A 136 7.67 -2.66 3.79
N VAL A 137 6.71 -3.27 3.13
CA VAL A 137 6.53 -4.72 3.10
C VAL A 137 6.90 -5.24 1.72
N ILE A 138 7.72 -6.27 1.65
CA ILE A 138 8.14 -6.87 0.38
C ILE A 138 7.68 -8.33 0.34
N LEU A 139 6.84 -8.66 -0.62
CA LEU A 139 6.20 -9.95 -0.78
C LEU A 139 6.50 -10.56 -2.14
N SER A 140 6.60 -11.87 -2.22
CA SER A 140 6.62 -12.59 -3.49
C SER A 140 5.48 -13.61 -3.56
N ALA A 141 4.71 -13.52 -4.63
CA ALA A 141 3.73 -14.52 -5.04
C ALA A 141 4.31 -15.53 -6.05
N ASN A 142 5.54 -15.31 -6.49
CA ASN A 142 6.21 -16.18 -7.43
C ASN A 142 6.71 -17.43 -6.71
N GLN A 143 5.98 -18.53 -6.85
CA GLN A 143 6.43 -19.86 -6.43
C GLN A 143 7.27 -20.44 -7.57
N ASN A 144 8.55 -20.12 -7.57
CA ASN A 144 9.46 -20.79 -8.49
C ASN A 144 9.59 -22.27 -8.10
N ASN A 145 9.67 -23.11 -9.12
CA ASN A 145 9.72 -24.56 -9.06
C ASN A 145 10.44 -25.09 -7.81
N ILE A 146 9.85 -26.13 -7.24
CA ILE A 146 10.24 -26.87 -6.03
C ILE A 146 11.74 -27.26 -6.01
N ASP A 147 12.43 -27.23 -7.16
CA ASP A 147 13.82 -27.65 -7.31
C ASP A 147 14.85 -26.58 -6.93
N ASP A 148 14.47 -25.32 -6.70
CA ASP A 148 15.43 -24.26 -6.43
C ASP A 148 14.96 -23.30 -5.33
N ALA A 149 14.91 -23.82 -4.10
CA ALA A 149 14.57 -23.03 -2.91
C ALA A 149 15.49 -21.80 -2.71
N SER A 150 16.69 -21.84 -3.27
CA SER A 150 17.68 -20.75 -3.17
C SER A 150 17.32 -19.51 -4.00
N LEU A 151 16.43 -19.62 -4.98
CA LEU A 151 16.04 -18.52 -5.87
C LEU A 151 14.68 -17.89 -5.53
N GLN A 152 13.92 -18.51 -4.63
CA GLN A 152 12.56 -18.05 -4.31
C GLN A 152 12.53 -16.63 -3.72
N ASP A 153 13.55 -16.27 -2.97
CA ASP A 153 13.61 -15.00 -2.26
C ASP A 153 14.49 -13.96 -2.95
N LYS A 154 15.07 -14.30 -4.10
CA LYS A 154 16.02 -13.46 -4.81
C LYS A 154 15.44 -12.07 -5.13
N GLU A 155 14.23 -12.01 -5.65
CA GLU A 155 13.57 -10.76 -6.01
C GLU A 155 13.36 -9.87 -4.78
N CYS A 156 12.87 -10.45 -3.68
CA CYS A 156 12.64 -9.72 -2.43
C CYS A 156 13.95 -9.19 -1.84
N ILE A 157 15.00 -10.00 -1.87
CA ILE A 157 16.33 -9.59 -1.39
C ILE A 157 16.89 -8.47 -2.25
N LEU A 158 16.80 -8.60 -3.57
CA LEU A 158 17.26 -7.55 -4.50
C LEU A 158 16.50 -6.24 -4.31
N ALA A 159 15.18 -6.30 -4.13
CA ALA A 159 14.36 -5.13 -3.85
C ALA A 159 14.77 -4.46 -2.53
N SER A 160 14.98 -5.24 -1.49
CA SER A 160 15.44 -4.72 -0.19
C SER A 160 16.80 -4.03 -0.28
N LEU A 161 17.75 -4.65 -0.97
CA LEU A 161 19.08 -4.06 -1.19
C LEU A 161 18.99 -2.79 -2.05
N ASN A 162 18.13 -2.79 -3.06
CA ASN A 162 17.89 -1.62 -3.90
C ASN A 162 17.34 -0.45 -3.09
N ILE A 163 16.34 -0.69 -2.25
CA ILE A 163 15.74 0.34 -1.38
C ILE A 163 16.81 0.89 -0.41
N LYS A 164 17.57 0.03 0.24
CA LYS A 164 18.61 0.45 1.18
C LYS A 164 19.74 1.24 0.51
N SER A 165 20.01 0.98 -0.76
CA SER A 165 21.07 1.68 -1.51
C SER A 165 20.59 2.99 -2.15
N MET A 166 19.31 3.28 -2.13
CA MET A 166 18.78 4.53 -2.70
C MET A 166 19.22 5.72 -1.87
N GLN A 167 19.69 6.74 -2.56
CA GLN A 167 19.97 8.04 -1.98
C GLN A 167 18.82 8.99 -2.30
N PHE A 168 18.34 9.69 -1.30
CA PHE A 168 17.30 10.69 -1.42
C PHE A 168 17.91 12.06 -1.16
N ASP A 169 17.54 13.02 -2.02
CA ASP A 169 18.06 14.38 -1.92
C ASP A 169 17.38 15.10 -0.75
N ASP A 170 18.15 15.42 0.29
CA ASP A 170 17.66 16.15 1.46
C ASP A 170 17.27 17.60 1.15
N SER A 171 17.62 18.07 -0.06
CA SER A 171 17.39 19.46 -0.48
C SER A 171 15.92 19.82 -0.77
N ILE A 172 15.05 18.82 -0.89
CA ILE A 172 13.59 19.04 -1.05
C ILE A 172 12.90 19.10 0.32
N GLY A 173 13.64 19.16 1.38
CA GLY A 173 13.32 18.87 2.75
C GLY A 173 12.63 19.95 3.57
N VAL A 174 11.79 20.83 3.02
CA VAL A 174 10.96 21.72 3.87
C VAL A 174 9.84 20.95 4.61
N LEU A 175 9.54 19.73 4.18
CA LEU A 175 8.58 18.86 4.85
C LEU A 175 9.24 17.79 5.75
N GLN A 176 10.57 17.71 5.76
CA GLN A 176 11.32 16.69 6.50
C GLN A 176 11.71 17.08 7.93
N ALA A 177 11.27 18.21 8.41
CA ALA A 177 11.65 18.70 9.76
C ALA A 177 11.31 17.72 10.91
N ASN A 178 10.55 16.67 10.67
CA ASN A 178 10.17 15.68 11.67
C ASN A 178 10.66 14.24 11.42
N SER A 179 11.32 13.97 10.30
CA SER A 179 11.87 12.64 10.02
C SER A 179 13.40 12.66 10.15
N GLN A 180 13.88 12.84 11.36
CA GLN A 180 15.27 12.56 11.66
C GLN A 180 15.54 11.07 11.44
N GLY A 181 16.22 10.72 10.31
CA GLY A 181 17.03 9.55 10.19
C GLY A 181 16.51 8.20 10.69
N LYS A 182 15.22 8.00 10.71
CA LYS A 182 14.67 6.67 10.97
C LYS A 182 14.75 5.87 9.68
N ASP A 183 15.58 4.87 9.69
CA ASP A 183 15.56 3.85 8.65
C ASP A 183 14.13 3.33 8.52
N CYS A 184 13.57 3.38 7.31
CA CYS A 184 12.27 2.80 7.04
C CYS A 184 12.30 1.32 7.43
N PRO A 185 11.44 0.83 8.33
CA PRO A 185 11.40 -0.57 8.68
C PRO A 185 10.95 -1.38 7.47
N ILE A 186 11.84 -2.22 6.96
CA ILE A 186 11.57 -3.13 5.85
C ILE A 186 11.22 -4.49 6.41
N ILE A 187 10.01 -4.96 6.10
CA ILE A 187 9.55 -6.29 6.45
C ILE A 187 9.63 -7.17 5.20
N LEU A 188 10.53 -8.15 5.23
CA LEU A 188 10.66 -9.16 4.18
C LEU A 188 9.77 -10.34 4.50
N LEU A 189 8.83 -10.65 3.59
CA LEU A 189 8.01 -11.83 3.66
C LEU A 189 8.23 -12.65 2.39
N CYS A 190 9.00 -13.71 2.56
CA CYS A 190 9.37 -14.60 1.47
C CYS A 190 8.26 -15.61 1.13
N SER A 191 8.32 -16.18 -0.05
CA SER A 191 7.28 -17.03 -0.66
C SER A 191 6.82 -18.26 0.14
N ALA A 192 7.55 -18.63 1.19
CA ALA A 192 7.18 -19.74 2.10
C ALA A 192 6.03 -19.39 3.07
N TYR A 193 5.62 -18.12 3.14
CA TYR A 193 4.56 -17.70 4.05
C TYR A 193 3.18 -17.84 3.43
N ARG A 194 2.40 -18.79 3.93
CA ARG A 194 0.96 -18.83 3.71
C ARG A 194 0.28 -17.75 4.56
N GLY A 195 -0.75 -17.10 4.01
CA GLY A 195 -1.38 -15.88 4.55
C GLY A 195 -1.82 -15.87 6.03
N GLN A 196 -1.74 -17.00 6.74
CA GLN A 196 -2.10 -17.06 8.16
C GLN A 196 -1.00 -16.50 9.08
N ASP A 197 0.25 -16.50 8.64
CA ASP A 197 1.38 -16.02 9.47
C ASP A 197 1.64 -14.51 9.31
N LEU A 198 1.05 -13.89 8.31
CA LEU A 198 1.25 -12.49 7.99
C LEU A 198 0.69 -11.56 9.08
N ALA A 199 -0.52 -11.84 9.54
CA ALA A 199 -1.21 -11.04 10.54
C ALA A 199 -0.49 -11.06 11.90
N GLY A 200 0.10 -12.19 12.29
CA GLY A 200 0.82 -12.35 13.55
C GLY A 200 2.13 -11.55 13.62
N ARG A 201 2.83 -11.37 12.50
CA ARG A 201 4.10 -10.62 12.48
C ARG A 201 3.93 -9.12 12.41
N ILE A 202 2.90 -8.63 11.75
CA ILE A 202 2.60 -7.19 11.70
C ILE A 202 2.19 -6.68 13.09
N SER A 203 1.50 -7.52 13.87
CA SER A 203 1.11 -7.20 15.26
C SER A 203 2.30 -7.07 16.22
N LEU A 204 3.46 -7.68 15.91
CA LEU A 204 4.64 -7.66 16.78
C LEU A 204 5.57 -6.45 16.51
N THR A 205 5.29 -5.66 15.48
CA THR A 205 6.10 -4.49 15.07
C THR A 205 5.44 -3.15 15.38
N GLN A 206 4.27 -3.16 16.01
CA GLN A 206 3.62 -1.99 16.59
C GLN A 206 4.02 -1.86 18.08
#